data_e00af7cb8b6d36f76402a54fc5fee40a
#
_entry.id   e00af7cb8b6d36f76402a54fc5fee40a
#
_cell.length_a   1.000
_cell.length_b   1.000
_cell.length_c   1.000
_cell.angle_alpha   90.00
_cell.angle_beta   90.00
_cell.angle_gamma   90.00
#
_symmetry.space_group_name_H-M   'P 1'
#
loop_
_entity.id
_entity.type
_entity.pdbx_description
1 polymer ?
#
loop_
_entity_poly.entity_id
_entity_poly.type
_entity_poly.pdbx_seq_one_letter_code
_entity_poly.pdbx_strand_id
1 'polypeptide(L)'
;TIPDQSIPRIRPVRIMNVVARMKPGVTVGQANAEMNAITRGLAAEYEDDRNLGAASVTPLRDSIVGKVRATLFVLLGAVGFVLIIAAVNLASLLLARATSRERELAIRVALGAGRARLVRQLCTESMVLALTGGLLGVGVAVAGKSALLHLAAGQLPRAEEVGLDYRVVLFTAALTIVTGVGFGLIPAIRASSPELQQSLREGSRGATSATGGLRNALVVAEVALAVVLVVGAGLMTRSFVKLLQVDLGFSRDHRVAVNYSISTARHATSAEMRDTYREMLNRVRAVPGVTAAGAIRDLPFRGDGELIGFLPPGVTPSADGELPRATLMFTSDGFFSTMGIPLVAGRDLSQQDRLGAPIALVVNEALAKKYFPDPTPIGQTITFGDTNHFAIVGVVGDVRQGAVDEAPVPRIYASAYQIFRVKVNLVARTQGDPQSMIKRIEDAVRAVDPQQTFTGAFTLDDAVGEAVARPRLLAVLLGLFGTMGLVLGALGIYGVLAYLVTQRTREIGVRVALGARPSSVLGMIVGRGLRLAGLGVVIGIVAALALTRVMQGVLYGVTPTDPLTFVGVAVALLAVAAGASWIPAWRATKVDPLVALRAE
;
A
#
# COMPACT_ATOMS: atom_id res chain seq x y z
N THR A 1 -12.08 37.98 -1.47
CA THR A 1 -13.49 38.34 -1.68
C THR A 1 -13.80 38.12 -3.15
N ILE A 2 -14.63 37.12 -3.43
CA ILE A 2 -15.15 36.85 -4.78
C ILE A 2 -16.15 37.94 -5.09
N PRO A 3 -16.04 38.67 -6.22
CA PRO A 3 -17.02 39.71 -6.55
C PRO A 3 -18.42 39.08 -6.68
N ASP A 4 -19.40 39.69 -6.03
CA ASP A 4 -20.78 39.21 -5.83
C ASP A 4 -21.60 39.03 -7.14
N GLN A 5 -21.06 39.41 -8.31
CA GLN A 5 -21.81 39.42 -9.57
C GLN A 5 -21.46 38.33 -10.59
N SER A 6 -20.48 37.47 -10.32
CA SER A 6 -19.98 36.53 -11.32
C SER A 6 -20.30 35.05 -11.08
N ILE A 7 -20.88 34.72 -9.94
CA ILE A 7 -21.35 33.37 -9.67
C ILE A 7 -22.88 33.39 -9.79
N PRO A 8 -23.47 32.64 -10.76
CA PRO A 8 -24.90 32.41 -10.68
C PRO A 8 -25.18 31.86 -9.28
N ARG A 9 -26.16 32.41 -8.57
CA ARG A 9 -26.62 31.93 -7.26
C ARG A 9 -27.25 30.56 -7.44
N ILE A 10 -26.45 29.57 -7.90
CA ILE A 10 -26.85 28.17 -8.02
C ILE A 10 -26.54 27.56 -6.65
N ARG A 11 -27.48 27.63 -5.74
CA ARG A 11 -27.38 27.10 -4.37
C ARG A 11 -27.01 25.61 -4.28
N PRO A 12 -27.43 24.72 -5.17
CA PRO A 12 -27.12 23.30 -5.06
C PRO A 12 -25.68 22.90 -5.41
N VAL A 13 -24.80 23.85 -5.80
CA VAL A 13 -23.42 23.53 -6.17
C VAL A 13 -22.51 23.43 -4.95
N ARG A 14 -22.05 22.23 -4.62
CA ARG A 14 -21.12 21.96 -3.52
C ARG A 14 -19.69 22.11 -4.01
N ILE A 15 -19.10 23.29 -3.84
CA ILE A 15 -17.74 23.62 -4.30
C ILE A 15 -16.74 23.83 -3.16
N MET A 16 -17.18 23.81 -1.89
CA MET A 16 -16.31 24.10 -0.76
C MET A 16 -16.35 22.97 0.27
N ASN A 17 -15.16 22.59 0.74
CA ASN A 17 -14.98 21.83 1.96
C ASN A 17 -14.74 22.80 3.12
N VAL A 18 -15.53 22.71 4.16
CA VAL A 18 -15.41 23.58 5.34
C VAL A 18 -14.64 22.86 6.43
N VAL A 19 -13.59 23.47 6.95
CA VAL A 19 -12.84 23.00 8.11
C VAL A 19 -13.15 23.92 9.28
N ALA A 20 -13.58 23.34 10.40
CA ALA A 20 -13.95 24.09 11.60
C ALA A 20 -13.35 23.45 12.86
N ARG A 21 -13.18 24.25 13.89
CA ARG A 21 -12.82 23.79 15.23
C ARG A 21 -14.09 23.66 16.06
N MET A 22 -14.36 22.45 16.57
CA MET A 22 -15.47 22.22 17.49
C MET A 22 -15.22 22.92 18.83
N LYS A 23 -16.30 23.38 19.49
CA LYS A 23 -16.23 23.92 20.85
C LYS A 23 -15.79 22.81 21.84
N PRO A 24 -15.09 23.17 22.93
CA PRO A 24 -14.75 22.20 23.96
C PRO A 24 -16.00 21.46 24.47
N GLY A 25 -15.91 20.14 24.59
CA GLY A 25 -17.00 19.29 25.09
C GLY A 25 -18.03 18.85 24.04
N VAL A 26 -17.98 19.36 22.80
CA VAL A 26 -18.88 18.93 21.72
C VAL A 26 -18.33 17.68 21.05
N THR A 27 -19.14 16.64 20.92
CA THR A 27 -18.80 15.40 20.24
C THR A 27 -19.10 15.50 18.75
N VAL A 28 -18.42 14.67 17.92
CA VAL A 28 -18.68 14.57 16.46
C VAL A 28 -20.15 14.20 16.18
N GLY A 29 -20.75 13.34 17.02
CA GLY A 29 -22.16 12.97 16.89
C GLY A 29 -23.11 14.17 17.11
N GLN A 30 -22.85 15.01 18.10
CA GLN A 30 -23.62 16.23 18.35
C GLN A 30 -23.46 17.24 17.19
N ALA A 31 -22.21 17.44 16.71
CA ALA A 31 -21.96 18.31 15.56
C ALA A 31 -22.67 17.80 14.28
N ASN A 32 -22.69 16.48 14.03
CA ASN A 32 -23.44 15.90 12.92
C ASN A 32 -24.95 16.14 13.08
N ALA A 33 -25.50 15.93 14.28
CA ALA A 33 -26.93 16.14 14.55
C ALA A 33 -27.34 17.61 14.33
N GLU A 34 -26.51 18.55 14.81
CA GLU A 34 -26.75 20.00 14.63
C GLU A 34 -26.67 20.40 13.15
N MET A 35 -25.61 19.96 12.44
CA MET A 35 -25.47 20.23 11.00
C MET A 35 -26.61 19.64 10.17
N ASN A 36 -27.08 18.46 10.52
CA ASN A 36 -28.25 17.85 9.86
C ASN A 36 -29.55 18.59 10.19
N ALA A 37 -29.69 19.17 11.37
CA ALA A 37 -30.84 20.01 11.71
C ALA A 37 -30.82 21.31 10.90
N ILE A 38 -29.64 21.96 10.79
CA ILE A 38 -29.45 23.15 9.95
C ILE A 38 -29.76 22.86 8.48
N THR A 39 -29.23 21.74 7.94
CA THR A 39 -29.47 21.34 6.54
C THR A 39 -30.94 21.09 6.26
N ARG A 40 -31.65 20.44 7.18
CA ARG A 40 -33.12 20.24 7.07
C ARG A 40 -33.90 21.57 7.15
N GLY A 41 -33.47 22.49 8.01
CA GLY A 41 -34.06 23.83 8.08
C GLY A 41 -33.91 24.58 6.76
N LEU A 42 -32.69 24.57 6.19
CA LEU A 42 -32.43 25.18 4.89
C LEU A 42 -33.24 24.55 3.76
N ALA A 43 -33.34 23.21 3.75
CA ALA A 43 -34.13 22.48 2.76
C ALA A 43 -35.66 22.80 2.87
N ALA A 44 -36.14 23.16 4.05
CA ALA A 44 -37.54 23.59 4.24
C ALA A 44 -37.76 25.06 3.82
N GLU A 45 -36.76 25.91 3.99
CA GLU A 45 -36.83 27.34 3.69
C GLU A 45 -36.60 27.64 2.20
N TYR A 46 -35.69 26.87 1.55
CA TYR A 46 -35.26 27.09 0.17
C TYR A 46 -35.54 25.84 -0.69
N GLU A 47 -36.32 26.03 -1.73
CA GLU A 47 -36.73 24.96 -2.66
C GLU A 47 -35.53 24.33 -3.38
N ASP A 48 -34.54 25.14 -3.76
CA ASP A 48 -33.26 24.72 -4.37
C ASP A 48 -32.42 23.83 -3.45
N ASP A 49 -32.62 23.92 -2.14
CA ASP A 49 -31.83 23.20 -1.13
C ASP A 49 -32.49 21.87 -0.71
N ARG A 50 -33.70 21.56 -1.18
CA ARG A 50 -34.43 20.31 -0.85
C ARG A 50 -33.62 19.05 -1.15
N ASN A 51 -32.74 19.11 -2.15
CA ASN A 51 -31.92 17.99 -2.62
C ASN A 51 -30.49 17.97 -2.05
N LEU A 52 -30.19 18.81 -1.05
CA LEU A 52 -28.83 18.90 -0.49
C LEU A 52 -28.38 17.62 0.25
N GLY A 53 -29.30 16.76 0.66
CA GLY A 53 -29.01 15.58 1.48
C GLY A 53 -28.42 15.95 2.85
N ALA A 54 -28.05 14.94 3.64
CA ALA A 54 -27.50 15.15 4.97
C ALA A 54 -26.08 15.74 4.96
N ALA A 55 -25.79 16.66 5.88
CA ALA A 55 -24.43 17.11 6.12
C ALA A 55 -23.64 16.03 6.88
N SER A 56 -22.37 15.83 6.54
CA SER A 56 -21.49 14.90 7.24
C SER A 56 -20.31 15.65 7.86
N VAL A 57 -20.18 15.53 9.19
CA VAL A 57 -19.01 16.05 9.93
C VAL A 57 -18.09 14.88 10.23
N THR A 58 -16.88 14.92 9.69
CA THR A 58 -15.85 13.92 9.96
C THR A 58 -14.63 14.57 10.60
N PRO A 59 -13.97 13.93 11.58
CA PRO A 59 -12.72 14.44 12.11
C PRO A 59 -11.70 14.63 10.99
N LEU A 60 -11.05 15.80 10.94
CA LEU A 60 -10.04 16.09 9.91
C LEU A 60 -8.92 15.04 9.90
N ARG A 61 -8.55 14.54 11.08
CA ARG A 61 -7.59 13.44 11.22
C ARG A 61 -8.06 12.19 10.47
N ASP A 62 -9.32 11.82 10.59
CA ASP A 62 -9.85 10.59 9.99
C ASP A 62 -10.00 10.75 8.47
N SER A 63 -10.30 11.96 7.98
CA SER A 63 -10.33 12.23 6.54
C SER A 63 -8.94 12.16 5.90
N ILE A 64 -7.88 12.56 6.63
CA ILE A 64 -6.49 12.55 6.13
C ILE A 64 -5.85 11.16 6.34
N VAL A 65 -6.04 10.55 7.53
CA VAL A 65 -5.30 9.36 7.97
C VAL A 65 -6.13 8.09 7.87
N GLY A 66 -7.47 8.19 7.76
CA GLY A 66 -8.36 7.03 7.79
C GLY A 66 -8.03 5.97 6.73
N LYS A 67 -7.75 6.42 5.51
CA LYS A 67 -7.34 5.54 4.39
C LYS A 67 -5.96 4.90 4.59
N VAL A 68 -5.10 5.45 5.46
CA VAL A 68 -3.72 4.98 5.71
C VAL A 68 -3.67 4.02 6.89
N ARG A 69 -4.66 4.07 7.80
CA ARG A 69 -4.65 3.33 9.06
C ARG A 69 -4.55 1.82 8.88
N ALA A 70 -5.36 1.24 7.98
CA ALA A 70 -5.33 -0.19 7.68
C ALA A 70 -3.97 -0.63 7.14
N THR A 71 -3.41 0.16 6.23
CA THR A 71 -2.06 0.00 5.66
C THR A 71 -0.98 -0.06 6.73
N LEU A 72 -1.02 0.89 7.69
CA LEU A 72 -0.04 0.96 8.77
C LEU A 72 -0.14 -0.24 9.71
N PHE A 73 -1.34 -0.73 10.01
CA PHE A 73 -1.52 -1.94 10.83
C PHE A 73 -0.97 -3.19 10.15
N VAL A 74 -1.17 -3.34 8.84
CA VAL A 74 -0.60 -4.45 8.07
C VAL A 74 0.93 -4.41 8.11
N LEU A 75 1.55 -3.24 7.89
CA LEU A 75 3.00 -3.07 7.98
C LEU A 75 3.54 -3.32 9.39
N LEU A 76 2.87 -2.79 10.41
CA LEU A 76 3.25 -3.00 11.81
C LEU A 76 3.18 -4.49 12.18
N GLY A 77 2.15 -5.19 11.74
CA GLY A 77 2.03 -6.64 11.90
C GLY A 77 3.16 -7.40 11.22
N ALA A 78 3.51 -7.03 9.98
CA ALA A 78 4.59 -7.64 9.24
C ALA A 78 5.96 -7.44 9.92
N VAL A 79 6.24 -6.22 10.40
CA VAL A 79 7.45 -5.92 11.19
C VAL A 79 7.47 -6.74 12.48
N GLY A 80 6.32 -6.84 13.17
CA GLY A 80 6.17 -7.66 14.37
C GLY A 80 6.50 -9.14 14.12
N PHE A 81 6.03 -9.69 13.00
CA PHE A 81 6.34 -11.08 12.62
C PHE A 81 7.82 -11.28 12.31
N VAL A 82 8.45 -10.37 11.54
CA VAL A 82 9.90 -10.44 11.29
C VAL A 82 10.68 -10.40 12.59
N LEU A 83 10.29 -9.53 13.52
CA LEU A 83 10.92 -9.44 14.84
C LEU A 83 10.77 -10.75 15.64
N ILE A 84 9.57 -11.35 15.66
CA ILE A 84 9.34 -12.62 16.35
C ILE A 84 10.19 -13.73 15.71
N ILE A 85 10.26 -13.82 14.38
CA ILE A 85 11.10 -14.79 13.67
C ILE A 85 12.58 -14.60 14.03
N ALA A 86 13.07 -13.36 14.01
CA ALA A 86 14.45 -13.06 14.40
C ALA A 86 14.74 -13.43 15.87
N ALA A 87 13.79 -13.15 16.76
CA ALA A 87 13.86 -13.50 18.18
C ALA A 87 13.90 -15.03 18.39
N VAL A 88 13.06 -15.77 17.69
CA VAL A 88 13.02 -17.24 17.71
C VAL A 88 14.34 -17.85 17.20
N ASN A 89 14.89 -17.29 16.12
CA ASN A 89 16.19 -17.71 15.60
C ASN A 89 17.33 -17.50 16.61
N LEU A 90 17.35 -16.31 17.23
CA LEU A 90 18.35 -16.01 18.25
C LEU A 90 18.20 -16.96 19.46
N ALA A 91 16.97 -17.21 19.91
CA ALA A 91 16.70 -18.17 20.99
C ALA A 91 17.20 -19.59 20.62
N SER A 92 16.93 -20.04 19.40
CA SER A 92 17.35 -21.36 18.91
C SER A 92 18.88 -21.51 18.87
N LEU A 93 19.59 -20.46 18.41
CA LEU A 93 21.06 -20.44 18.38
C LEU A 93 21.68 -20.40 19.78
N LEU A 94 21.11 -19.60 20.70
CA LEU A 94 21.62 -19.52 22.07
C LEU A 94 21.36 -20.83 22.84
N LEU A 95 20.21 -21.48 22.61
CA LEU A 95 19.95 -22.81 23.16
C LEU A 95 20.93 -23.85 22.63
N ALA A 96 21.28 -23.81 21.33
CA ALA A 96 22.30 -24.68 20.74
C ALA A 96 23.67 -24.45 21.37
N ARG A 97 24.05 -23.18 21.58
CA ARG A 97 25.33 -22.82 22.21
C ARG A 97 25.38 -23.19 23.69
N ALA A 98 24.25 -23.05 24.41
CA ALA A 98 24.18 -23.43 25.81
C ALA A 98 24.40 -24.95 26.02
N THR A 99 23.79 -25.79 25.18
CA THR A 99 23.97 -27.26 25.25
C THR A 99 25.40 -27.69 24.91
N SER A 100 26.09 -26.99 24.00
CA SER A 100 27.50 -27.27 23.71
C SER A 100 28.45 -26.90 24.86
N ARG A 101 28.01 -26.03 25.78
CA ARG A 101 28.77 -25.56 26.97
C ARG A 101 28.30 -26.20 28.29
N GLU A 102 27.34 -27.12 28.25
CA GLU A 102 26.79 -27.77 29.48
C GLU A 102 27.89 -28.40 30.32
N ARG A 103 28.86 -29.10 29.71
CA ARG A 103 29.99 -29.73 30.38
C ARG A 103 30.91 -28.69 31.06
N GLU A 104 31.21 -27.59 30.36
CA GLU A 104 31.99 -26.47 30.89
C GLU A 104 31.29 -25.80 32.09
N LEU A 105 29.99 -25.51 31.95
CA LEU A 105 29.17 -24.92 33.00
C LEU A 105 29.05 -25.86 34.21
N ALA A 106 28.88 -27.17 33.99
CA ALA A 106 28.84 -28.18 35.05
C ALA A 106 30.15 -28.25 35.82
N ILE A 107 31.30 -28.20 35.15
CA ILE A 107 32.62 -28.15 35.79
C ILE A 107 32.76 -26.88 36.64
N ARG A 108 32.33 -25.72 36.14
CA ARG A 108 32.38 -24.47 36.92
C ARG A 108 31.51 -24.50 38.16
N VAL A 109 30.31 -25.09 38.07
CA VAL A 109 29.40 -25.29 39.22
C VAL A 109 30.04 -26.24 40.24
N ALA A 110 30.66 -27.34 39.77
CA ALA A 110 31.36 -28.30 40.62
C ALA A 110 32.56 -27.66 41.37
N LEU A 111 33.22 -26.69 40.73
CA LEU A 111 34.30 -25.90 41.32
C LEU A 111 33.80 -24.74 42.20
N GLY A 112 32.48 -24.66 42.51
CA GLY A 112 31.91 -23.70 43.44
C GLY A 112 31.48 -22.37 42.82
N ALA A 113 31.36 -22.26 41.51
CA ALA A 113 30.82 -21.05 40.89
C ALA A 113 29.35 -20.84 41.28
N GLY A 114 29.05 -19.73 41.98
CA GLY A 114 27.69 -19.37 42.37
C GLY A 114 26.79 -19.13 41.16
N ARG A 115 25.50 -19.56 41.27
CA ARG A 115 24.48 -19.42 40.17
C ARG A 115 24.35 -17.99 39.66
N ALA A 116 24.37 -16.98 40.54
CA ALA A 116 24.29 -15.57 40.19
C ALA A 116 25.43 -15.12 39.27
N ARG A 117 26.64 -15.68 39.45
CA ARG A 117 27.82 -15.38 38.60
C ARG A 117 27.65 -15.91 37.20
N LEU A 118 27.12 -17.12 37.04
CA LEU A 118 26.84 -17.74 35.73
C LEU A 118 25.72 -17.02 34.99
N VAL A 119 24.64 -16.69 35.68
CA VAL A 119 23.52 -15.91 35.11
C VAL A 119 24.04 -14.55 34.62
N ARG A 120 24.79 -13.83 35.47
CA ARG A 120 25.38 -12.53 35.10
C ARG A 120 26.28 -12.62 33.86
N GLN A 121 27.13 -13.65 33.77
CA GLN A 121 28.00 -13.87 32.63
C GLN A 121 27.20 -14.08 31.33
N LEU A 122 26.23 -15.00 31.33
CA LEU A 122 25.40 -15.31 30.17
C LEU A 122 24.56 -14.10 29.73
N CYS A 123 23.98 -13.38 30.69
CA CYS A 123 23.25 -12.15 30.42
C CYS A 123 24.17 -11.04 29.84
N THR A 124 25.40 -10.92 30.34
CA THR A 124 26.37 -9.93 29.80
C THR A 124 26.77 -10.28 28.37
N GLU A 125 27.07 -11.57 28.07
CA GLU A 125 27.38 -12.00 26.70
C GLU A 125 26.21 -11.70 25.74
N SER A 126 24.97 -12.01 26.16
CA SER A 126 23.77 -11.74 25.34
C SER A 126 23.51 -10.24 25.18
N MET A 127 23.75 -9.44 26.23
CA MET A 127 23.58 -7.99 26.20
C MET A 127 24.58 -7.32 25.25
N VAL A 128 25.83 -7.73 25.24
CA VAL A 128 26.85 -7.21 24.30
C VAL A 128 26.45 -7.51 22.86
N LEU A 129 25.99 -8.73 22.56
CA LEU A 129 25.49 -9.09 21.23
C LEU A 129 24.24 -8.28 20.85
N ALA A 130 23.30 -8.09 21.77
CA ALA A 130 22.10 -7.31 21.53
C ALA A 130 22.42 -5.83 21.27
N LEU A 131 23.31 -5.22 22.06
CA LEU A 131 23.74 -3.83 21.89
C LEU A 131 24.47 -3.60 20.58
N THR A 132 25.41 -4.49 20.22
CA THR A 132 26.10 -4.39 18.91
C THR A 132 25.13 -4.55 17.75
N GLY A 133 24.19 -5.51 17.83
CA GLY A 133 23.14 -5.68 16.86
C GLY A 133 22.18 -4.47 16.79
N GLY A 134 21.83 -3.91 17.94
CA GLY A 134 20.99 -2.70 18.02
C GLY A 134 21.66 -1.48 17.38
N LEU A 135 22.95 -1.25 17.63
CA LEU A 135 23.71 -0.17 17.01
C LEU A 135 23.81 -0.34 15.49
N LEU A 136 24.10 -1.54 15.02
CA LEU A 136 24.11 -1.86 13.59
C LEU A 136 22.73 -1.67 12.97
N GLY A 137 21.66 -2.07 13.68
CA GLY A 137 20.28 -1.88 13.25
C GLY A 137 19.89 -0.41 13.09
N VAL A 138 20.32 0.46 14.02
CA VAL A 138 20.16 1.91 13.89
C VAL A 138 20.93 2.44 12.69
N GLY A 139 22.16 1.98 12.46
CA GLY A 139 22.94 2.32 11.27
C GLY A 139 22.24 1.96 9.96
N VAL A 140 21.69 0.74 9.87
CA VAL A 140 20.88 0.28 8.71
C VAL A 140 19.60 1.12 8.56
N ALA A 141 18.95 1.50 9.65
CA ALA A 141 17.75 2.34 9.62
C ALA A 141 18.05 3.75 9.09
N VAL A 142 19.19 4.34 9.49
CA VAL A 142 19.66 5.66 8.98
C VAL A 142 19.94 5.58 7.49
N ALA A 143 20.69 4.58 7.05
CA ALA A 143 21.03 4.39 5.64
C ALA A 143 19.78 4.05 4.79
N GLY A 144 18.89 3.21 5.30
CA GLY A 144 17.66 2.79 4.63
C GLY A 144 16.60 3.90 4.53
N LYS A 145 16.62 4.89 5.44
CA LYS A 145 15.69 6.01 5.44
C LYS A 145 15.68 6.75 4.10
N SER A 146 16.84 7.09 3.56
CA SER A 146 16.96 7.81 2.29
C SER A 146 16.34 7.01 1.14
N ALA A 147 16.66 5.72 1.06
CA ALA A 147 16.11 4.82 0.05
C ALA A 147 14.57 4.72 0.18
N LEU A 148 14.06 4.63 1.41
CA LEU A 148 12.62 4.56 1.68
C LEU A 148 11.91 5.86 1.28
N LEU A 149 12.48 7.02 1.59
CA LEU A 149 11.93 8.32 1.22
C LEU A 149 11.93 8.53 -0.30
N HIS A 150 12.95 8.06 -1.01
CA HIS A 150 12.95 8.06 -2.48
C HIS A 150 11.87 7.15 -3.08
N LEU A 151 11.65 5.96 -2.51
CA LEU A 151 10.57 5.05 -2.94
C LEU A 151 9.18 5.61 -2.63
N ALA A 152 9.06 6.38 -1.55
CA ALA A 152 7.83 6.97 -1.07
C ALA A 152 7.64 8.44 -1.53
N ALA A 153 8.48 8.93 -2.45
CA ALA A 153 8.46 10.32 -2.91
C ALA A 153 7.05 10.75 -3.35
N GLY A 154 6.56 11.86 -2.78
CA GLY A 154 5.22 12.38 -3.03
C GLY A 154 4.05 11.66 -2.34
N GLN A 155 4.29 10.56 -1.62
CA GLN A 155 3.25 9.69 -1.05
C GLN A 155 2.99 9.87 0.44
N LEU A 156 4.02 10.27 1.16
CA LEU A 156 3.92 10.48 2.60
C LEU A 156 3.66 11.96 2.88
N PRO A 157 2.49 12.29 3.48
CA PRO A 157 2.33 13.61 4.05
C PRO A 157 3.46 13.84 5.05
N ARG A 158 4.15 14.98 4.95
CA ARG A 158 5.27 15.33 5.85
C ARG A 158 6.48 14.38 5.78
N ALA A 159 6.81 13.88 4.58
CA ALA A 159 7.99 13.03 4.39
C ALA A 159 9.29 13.69 4.90
N GLU A 160 9.36 15.02 4.85
CA GLU A 160 10.50 15.81 5.36
C GLU A 160 10.62 15.77 6.88
N GLU A 161 9.52 15.55 7.60
CA GLU A 161 9.50 15.43 9.07
C GLU A 161 9.89 14.01 9.55
N VAL A 162 10.01 13.02 8.64
CA VAL A 162 10.43 11.66 9.00
C VAL A 162 11.89 11.67 9.43
N GLY A 163 12.10 11.77 10.74
CA GLY A 163 13.40 11.78 11.41
C GLY A 163 13.58 10.59 12.34
N LEU A 164 14.80 10.40 12.83
CA LEU A 164 15.05 9.58 14.02
C LEU A 164 14.58 10.40 15.23
N ASP A 165 13.32 10.22 15.59
CA ASP A 165 12.77 10.77 16.84
C ASP A 165 13.38 9.99 18.04
N TYR A 166 13.65 10.70 19.15
CA TYR A 166 14.10 10.09 20.41
C TYR A 166 13.20 8.94 20.86
N ARG A 167 11.89 8.98 20.54
CA ARG A 167 10.94 7.91 20.84
C ARG A 167 11.27 6.61 20.11
N VAL A 168 11.66 6.70 18.84
CA VAL A 168 12.07 5.55 18.04
C VAL A 168 13.37 4.96 18.57
N VAL A 169 14.34 5.81 18.94
CA VAL A 169 15.60 5.38 19.55
C VAL A 169 15.35 4.72 20.90
N LEU A 170 14.50 5.31 21.75
CA LEU A 170 14.14 4.74 23.05
C LEU A 170 13.41 3.40 22.91
N PHE A 171 12.46 3.30 21.97
CA PHE A 171 11.77 2.05 21.65
C PHE A 171 12.75 0.97 21.18
N THR A 172 13.67 1.31 20.28
CA THR A 172 14.71 0.39 19.77
C THR A 172 15.63 -0.06 20.89
N ALA A 173 16.06 0.87 21.77
CA ALA A 173 16.89 0.55 22.93
C ALA A 173 16.14 -0.36 23.91
N ALA A 174 14.89 -0.06 24.24
CA ALA A 174 14.05 -0.90 25.11
C ALA A 174 13.87 -2.31 24.52
N LEU A 175 13.58 -2.40 23.22
CA LEU A 175 13.45 -3.67 22.51
C LEU A 175 14.76 -4.47 22.53
N THR A 176 15.90 -3.81 22.29
CA THR A 176 17.24 -4.41 22.34
C THR A 176 17.53 -4.98 23.73
N ILE A 177 17.21 -4.23 24.78
CA ILE A 177 17.39 -4.67 26.16
C ILE A 177 16.47 -5.85 26.50
N VAL A 178 15.19 -5.76 26.18
CA VAL A 178 14.21 -6.83 26.43
C VAL A 178 14.61 -8.12 25.71
N THR A 179 15.02 -8.05 24.46
CA THR A 179 15.49 -9.22 23.72
C THR A 179 16.81 -9.75 24.28
N GLY A 180 17.78 -8.89 24.57
CA GLY A 180 19.08 -9.30 25.14
C GLY A 180 18.93 -9.97 26.51
N VAL A 181 18.12 -9.40 27.40
CA VAL A 181 17.83 -9.98 28.74
C VAL A 181 16.98 -11.26 28.60
N GLY A 182 15.91 -11.22 27.83
CA GLY A 182 14.99 -12.36 27.68
C GLY A 182 15.70 -13.61 27.14
N PHE A 183 16.51 -13.44 26.11
CA PHE A 183 17.26 -14.57 25.52
C PHE A 183 18.50 -14.97 26.32
N GLY A 184 19.08 -14.08 27.12
CA GLY A 184 20.15 -14.42 28.08
C GLY A 184 19.63 -15.17 29.29
N LEU A 185 18.42 -14.83 29.77
CA LEU A 185 17.84 -15.38 30.98
C LEU A 185 17.35 -16.84 30.83
N ILE A 186 16.77 -17.19 29.67
CA ILE A 186 16.24 -18.55 29.42
C ILE A 186 17.32 -19.65 29.55
N PRO A 187 18.49 -19.56 28.86
CA PRO A 187 19.58 -20.52 29.10
C PRO A 187 20.16 -20.46 30.51
N ALA A 188 20.23 -19.25 31.08
CA ALA A 188 20.80 -19.03 32.41
C ALA A 188 19.98 -19.69 33.51
N ILE A 189 18.64 -19.61 33.46
CA ILE A 189 17.73 -20.28 34.39
C ILE A 189 17.85 -21.80 34.26
N ARG A 190 17.90 -22.31 33.03
CA ARG A 190 18.05 -23.75 32.76
C ARG A 190 19.41 -24.28 33.26
N ALA A 191 20.49 -23.57 32.99
CA ALA A 191 21.84 -23.93 33.45
C ALA A 191 21.96 -23.94 34.97
N SER A 192 21.04 -23.25 35.69
CA SER A 192 21.05 -23.16 37.13
C SER A 192 20.05 -24.09 37.84
N SER A 193 19.27 -24.93 37.09
CA SER A 193 18.28 -25.81 37.71
C SER A 193 18.93 -27.04 38.36
N PRO A 194 18.37 -27.54 39.53
CA PRO A 194 18.90 -28.72 40.26
C PRO A 194 18.89 -30.03 39.46
N GLU A 195 18.04 -30.11 38.43
CA GLU A 195 17.89 -31.29 37.57
C GLU A 195 19.17 -31.60 36.75
N LEU A 196 20.08 -30.62 36.57
CA LEU A 196 21.38 -30.85 35.93
C LEU A 196 22.28 -31.77 36.78
N GLN A 197 22.19 -31.70 38.12
CA GLN A 197 22.95 -32.59 39.00
C GLN A 197 22.38 -34.03 39.02
N GLN A 198 21.07 -34.17 38.81
CA GLN A 198 20.41 -35.46 38.70
C GLN A 198 20.65 -36.14 37.34
N SER A 199 20.68 -35.38 36.24
CA SER A 199 20.97 -35.92 34.89
C SER A 199 22.41 -36.41 34.72
N LEU A 200 23.37 -35.87 35.49
CA LEU A 200 24.73 -36.39 35.56
C LEU A 200 24.81 -37.71 36.33
N ARG A 201 23.85 -38.02 37.23
CA ARG A 201 23.75 -39.27 37.99
C ARG A 201 22.99 -40.39 37.24
N GLU A 202 22.00 -40.03 36.43
CA GLU A 202 21.05 -41.00 35.81
C GLU A 202 21.22 -41.20 34.31
N GLY A 203 22.40 -40.91 33.71
CA GLY A 203 22.68 -41.26 32.31
C GLY A 203 21.63 -40.78 31.31
N SER A 204 21.68 -39.52 30.99
CA SER A 204 21.24 -38.71 29.81
C SER A 204 20.00 -39.07 28.94
N ARG A 205 19.06 -39.93 29.34
CA ARG A 205 17.93 -40.30 28.43
C ARG A 205 16.67 -39.44 28.55
N GLY A 206 16.47 -38.72 29.67
CA GLY A 206 15.26 -37.94 29.90
C GLY A 206 15.34 -36.47 29.48
N ALA A 207 16.45 -35.78 29.72
CA ALA A 207 16.61 -34.34 29.46
C ALA A 207 16.73 -33.95 27.97
N THR A 208 17.22 -34.87 27.12
CA THR A 208 17.38 -34.64 25.67
C THR A 208 16.06 -34.61 24.89
N SER A 209 14.98 -35.20 25.42
CA SER A 209 13.70 -35.26 24.72
C SER A 209 12.92 -33.93 24.79
N ALA A 210 12.93 -33.25 25.94
CA ALA A 210 12.19 -32.02 26.19
C ALA A 210 12.79 -30.81 25.40
N THR A 211 14.13 -30.74 25.37
CA THR A 211 14.84 -29.65 24.63
C THR A 211 14.69 -29.79 23.12
N GLY A 212 14.63 -31.02 22.60
CA GLY A 212 14.37 -31.31 21.21
C GLY A 212 12.96 -30.93 20.77
N GLY A 213 11.96 -31.15 21.64
CA GLY A 213 10.56 -30.79 21.38
C GLY A 213 10.36 -29.27 21.23
N LEU A 214 10.91 -28.49 22.18
CA LEU A 214 10.82 -27.02 22.13
C LEU A 214 11.44 -26.44 20.86
N ARG A 215 12.62 -26.93 20.46
CA ARG A 215 13.31 -26.44 19.27
C ARG A 215 12.54 -26.77 18.00
N ASN A 216 11.97 -27.95 17.90
CA ASN A 216 11.11 -28.32 16.77
C ASN A 216 9.87 -27.39 16.72
N ALA A 217 9.26 -27.09 17.87
CA ALA A 217 8.12 -26.15 17.95
C ALA A 217 8.51 -24.73 17.52
N LEU A 218 9.70 -24.25 17.89
CA LEU A 218 10.21 -22.94 17.46
C LEU A 218 10.38 -22.87 15.93
N VAL A 219 10.97 -23.91 15.32
CA VAL A 219 11.09 -23.97 13.84
C VAL A 219 9.73 -24.02 13.15
N VAL A 220 8.78 -24.79 13.67
CA VAL A 220 7.43 -24.85 13.12
C VAL A 220 6.75 -23.48 13.21
N ALA A 221 6.86 -22.79 14.35
CA ALA A 221 6.33 -21.43 14.52
C ALA A 221 6.98 -20.43 13.58
N GLU A 222 8.29 -20.50 13.41
CA GLU A 222 9.06 -19.65 12.51
C GLU A 222 8.62 -19.83 11.05
N VAL A 223 8.52 -21.07 10.57
CA VAL A 223 8.03 -21.38 9.24
C VAL A 223 6.59 -20.90 9.07
N ALA A 224 5.73 -21.12 10.07
CA ALA A 224 4.34 -20.64 10.02
C ALA A 224 4.24 -19.12 9.89
N LEU A 225 5.05 -18.37 10.64
CA LEU A 225 5.11 -16.91 10.53
C LEU A 225 5.68 -16.45 9.18
N ALA A 226 6.70 -17.14 8.66
CA ALA A 226 7.25 -16.89 7.34
C ALA A 226 6.20 -17.12 6.24
N VAL A 227 5.37 -18.19 6.34
CA VAL A 227 4.23 -18.43 5.42
C VAL A 227 3.29 -17.22 5.42
N VAL A 228 2.88 -16.72 6.59
CA VAL A 228 1.97 -15.57 6.68
C VAL A 228 2.55 -14.34 5.98
N LEU A 229 3.83 -14.04 6.22
CA LEU A 229 4.51 -12.91 5.59
C LEU A 229 4.62 -13.07 4.07
N VAL A 230 5.02 -14.25 3.59
CA VAL A 230 5.22 -14.50 2.16
C VAL A 230 3.88 -14.56 1.42
N VAL A 231 2.81 -15.09 2.05
CA VAL A 231 1.44 -15.03 1.50
C VAL A 231 0.98 -13.58 1.40
N GLY A 232 1.14 -12.78 2.46
CA GLY A 232 0.80 -11.35 2.44
C GLY A 232 1.57 -10.58 1.36
N ALA A 233 2.86 -10.84 1.21
CA ALA A 233 3.70 -10.27 0.15
C ALA A 233 3.25 -10.70 -1.26
N GLY A 234 2.96 -11.98 -1.44
CA GLY A 234 2.49 -12.53 -2.72
C GLY A 234 1.13 -11.96 -3.14
N LEU A 235 0.17 -11.89 -2.22
CA LEU A 235 -1.15 -11.28 -2.48
C LEU A 235 -1.01 -9.80 -2.85
N MET A 236 -0.18 -9.04 -2.12
CA MET A 236 0.00 -7.62 -2.39
C MET A 236 0.72 -7.37 -3.72
N THR A 237 1.76 -8.16 -4.02
CA THR A 237 2.47 -8.08 -5.31
C THR A 237 1.53 -8.39 -6.47
N ARG A 238 0.73 -9.44 -6.35
CA ARG A 238 -0.23 -9.83 -7.38
C ARG A 238 -1.35 -8.80 -7.55
N SER A 239 -1.84 -8.24 -6.45
CA SER A 239 -2.79 -7.14 -6.43
C SER A 239 -2.22 -5.92 -7.15
N PHE A 240 -0.97 -5.56 -6.87
CA PHE A 240 -0.29 -4.44 -7.53
C PHE A 240 -0.10 -4.67 -9.03
N VAL A 241 0.31 -5.87 -9.44
CA VAL A 241 0.44 -6.22 -10.87
C VAL A 241 -0.90 -6.10 -11.59
N LYS A 242 -1.99 -6.59 -10.99
CA LYS A 242 -3.34 -6.42 -11.55
C LYS A 242 -3.76 -4.94 -11.64
N LEU A 243 -3.41 -4.14 -10.64
CA LEU A 243 -3.69 -2.70 -10.64
C LEU A 243 -2.98 -1.98 -11.79
N LEU A 244 -1.75 -2.37 -12.12
CA LEU A 244 -1.01 -1.82 -13.27
C LEU A 244 -1.60 -2.20 -14.63
N GLN A 245 -2.38 -3.28 -14.70
CA GLN A 245 -3.04 -3.78 -15.92
C GLN A 245 -4.45 -3.22 -16.12
N VAL A 246 -4.91 -2.39 -15.16
CA VAL A 246 -6.25 -1.77 -15.25
C VAL A 246 -6.29 -0.81 -16.42
N ASP A 247 -7.34 -0.93 -17.24
CA ASP A 247 -7.64 0.08 -18.24
C ASP A 247 -8.13 1.36 -17.54
N LEU A 248 -7.38 2.43 -17.71
CA LEU A 248 -7.69 3.73 -17.15
C LEU A 248 -8.77 4.48 -17.94
N GLY A 249 -9.07 4.02 -19.17
CA GLY A 249 -9.96 4.68 -20.12
C GLY A 249 -9.31 5.87 -20.81
N PHE A 250 -8.01 6.10 -20.61
CA PHE A 250 -7.23 7.13 -21.30
C PHE A 250 -5.78 6.68 -21.49
N SER A 251 -5.09 7.29 -22.44
CA SER A 251 -3.67 7.03 -22.69
C SER A 251 -2.81 7.98 -21.84
N ARG A 252 -1.75 7.47 -21.25
CA ARG A 252 -0.81 8.25 -20.44
C ARG A 252 0.47 8.63 -21.16
N ASP A 253 0.86 7.82 -22.16
CA ASP A 253 2.14 7.96 -22.88
C ASP A 253 2.20 9.26 -23.69
N HIS A 254 3.37 9.90 -23.69
CA HIS A 254 3.62 11.14 -24.44
C HIS A 254 2.64 12.28 -24.15
N ARG A 255 2.17 12.38 -22.91
CA ARG A 255 1.27 13.46 -22.49
C ARG A 255 1.82 14.22 -21.30
N VAL A 256 1.71 15.54 -21.39
CA VAL A 256 2.10 16.47 -20.33
C VAL A 256 0.89 17.29 -19.93
N ALA A 257 0.78 17.55 -18.64
CA ALA A 257 -0.22 18.45 -18.08
C ALA A 257 0.45 19.66 -17.44
N VAL A 258 -0.10 20.84 -17.68
CA VAL A 258 0.31 22.09 -17.05
C VAL A 258 -0.90 22.71 -16.36
N ASN A 259 -0.76 22.96 -15.07
CA ASN A 259 -1.87 23.42 -14.22
C ASN A 259 -1.71 24.90 -13.88
N TYR A 260 -2.76 25.67 -14.09
CA TYR A 260 -2.81 27.09 -13.76
C TYR A 260 -4.24 27.54 -13.48
N SER A 261 -4.37 28.76 -12.98
CA SER A 261 -5.68 29.40 -12.83
C SER A 261 -5.63 30.77 -13.50
N ILE A 262 -6.61 31.05 -14.35
CA ILE A 262 -6.75 32.37 -14.99
C ILE A 262 -7.16 33.38 -13.92
N SER A 263 -6.43 34.49 -13.85
CA SER A 263 -6.61 35.49 -12.80
C SER A 263 -7.87 36.34 -13.02
N THR A 264 -8.81 36.27 -12.08
CA THR A 264 -9.99 37.15 -12.07
C THR A 264 -9.66 38.62 -11.79
N ALA A 265 -8.49 38.90 -11.21
CA ALA A 265 -8.03 40.25 -10.96
C ALA A 265 -7.52 40.96 -12.24
N ARG A 266 -7.06 40.21 -13.24
CA ARG A 266 -6.55 40.71 -14.51
C ARG A 266 -7.58 40.71 -15.64
N HIS A 267 -8.60 39.88 -15.51
CA HIS A 267 -9.68 39.73 -16.50
C HIS A 267 -11.00 40.09 -15.82
N ALA A 268 -11.57 41.24 -16.16
CA ALA A 268 -12.73 41.77 -15.48
C ALA A 268 -14.03 40.99 -15.79
N THR A 269 -14.07 40.32 -16.92
CA THR A 269 -15.28 39.62 -17.39
C THR A 269 -15.01 38.15 -17.67
N SER A 270 -16.05 37.32 -17.52
CA SER A 270 -16.01 35.93 -17.93
C SER A 270 -15.78 35.75 -19.45
N ALA A 271 -16.09 36.76 -20.26
CA ALA A 271 -15.82 36.75 -21.70
C ALA A 271 -14.31 36.85 -21.96
N GLU A 272 -13.64 37.82 -21.34
CA GLU A 272 -12.18 37.98 -21.44
C GLU A 272 -11.44 36.74 -20.97
N MET A 273 -11.85 36.14 -19.85
CA MET A 273 -11.25 34.91 -19.34
C MET A 273 -11.39 33.76 -20.34
N ARG A 274 -12.56 33.61 -21.00
CA ARG A 274 -12.77 32.58 -22.04
C ARG A 274 -11.92 32.83 -23.28
N ASP A 275 -11.77 34.09 -23.69
CA ASP A 275 -10.95 34.44 -24.85
C ASP A 275 -9.47 34.19 -24.57
N THR A 276 -8.98 34.56 -23.40
CA THR A 276 -7.63 34.23 -22.90
C THR A 276 -7.40 32.72 -22.86
N TYR A 277 -8.36 31.95 -22.32
CA TYR A 277 -8.30 30.49 -22.27
C TYR A 277 -8.17 29.87 -23.68
N ARG A 278 -8.98 30.36 -24.63
CA ARG A 278 -8.95 29.89 -26.03
C ARG A 278 -7.62 30.22 -26.70
N GLU A 279 -7.13 31.44 -26.50
CA GLU A 279 -5.85 31.86 -27.09
C GLU A 279 -4.68 31.07 -26.53
N MET A 280 -4.64 30.84 -25.19
CA MET A 280 -3.63 29.98 -24.55
C MET A 280 -3.64 28.57 -25.16
N LEU A 281 -4.82 27.96 -25.31
CA LEU A 281 -4.93 26.63 -25.89
C LEU A 281 -4.48 26.59 -27.35
N ASN A 282 -4.83 27.59 -28.14
CA ASN A 282 -4.40 27.69 -29.55
C ASN A 282 -2.89 27.89 -29.67
N ARG A 283 -2.28 28.71 -28.81
CA ARG A 283 -0.81 28.87 -28.75
C ARG A 283 -0.10 27.57 -28.43
N VAL A 284 -0.62 26.83 -27.46
CA VAL A 284 -0.04 25.51 -27.12
C VAL A 284 -0.17 24.52 -28.29
N ARG A 285 -1.29 24.51 -29.00
CA ARG A 285 -1.48 23.68 -30.20
C ARG A 285 -0.48 24.00 -31.32
N ALA A 286 -0.02 25.25 -31.35
CA ALA A 286 0.97 25.72 -32.34
C ALA A 286 2.43 25.45 -31.95
N VAL A 287 2.70 24.92 -30.73
CA VAL A 287 4.07 24.62 -30.29
C VAL A 287 4.64 23.45 -31.07
N PRO A 288 5.81 23.59 -31.71
CA PRO A 288 6.45 22.51 -32.43
C PRO A 288 6.70 21.29 -31.55
N GLY A 289 6.21 20.12 -31.97
CA GLY A 289 6.26 18.89 -31.19
C GLY A 289 4.97 18.57 -30.40
N VAL A 290 4.00 19.49 -30.33
CA VAL A 290 2.66 19.21 -29.82
C VAL A 290 1.79 18.70 -31.01
N THR A 291 1.17 17.53 -30.83
CA THR A 291 0.30 16.92 -31.85
C THR A 291 -1.18 17.15 -31.58
N ALA A 292 -1.56 17.34 -30.32
CA ALA A 292 -2.90 17.69 -29.89
C ALA A 292 -2.83 18.38 -28.53
N ALA A 293 -3.76 19.29 -28.27
CA ALA A 293 -3.93 19.84 -26.92
C ALA A 293 -5.40 20.10 -26.63
N GLY A 294 -5.77 19.84 -25.37
CA GLY A 294 -7.08 20.10 -24.80
C GLY A 294 -6.92 20.48 -23.34
N ALA A 295 -7.99 20.89 -22.70
CA ALA A 295 -7.95 21.27 -21.31
C ALA A 295 -9.20 20.81 -20.57
N ILE A 296 -9.06 20.56 -19.28
CA ILE A 296 -10.13 20.19 -18.37
C ILE A 296 -9.93 20.88 -17.04
N ARG A 297 -10.99 21.07 -16.27
CA ARG A 297 -10.88 21.64 -14.92
C ARG A 297 -10.21 20.67 -13.92
N ASP A 298 -10.58 19.43 -13.94
CA ASP A 298 -10.10 18.39 -13.01
C ASP A 298 -9.63 17.16 -13.78
N LEU A 299 -8.30 16.92 -13.71
CA LEU A 299 -7.67 15.76 -14.34
C LEU A 299 -7.95 14.47 -13.54
N PRO A 300 -7.94 13.31 -14.21
CA PRO A 300 -7.91 12.03 -13.53
C PRO A 300 -6.81 11.99 -12.45
N PHE A 301 -7.16 11.44 -11.28
CA PHE A 301 -6.32 11.32 -10.08
C PHE A 301 -5.89 12.65 -9.42
N ARG A 302 -6.34 13.80 -9.94
CA ARG A 302 -5.97 15.14 -9.46
C ARG A 302 -7.17 16.05 -9.17
N GLY A 303 -8.38 15.49 -9.15
CA GLY A 303 -9.60 16.21 -8.80
C GLY A 303 -10.84 15.37 -9.08
N ASP A 304 -11.90 15.63 -8.32
CA ASP A 304 -13.10 14.79 -8.32
C ASP A 304 -14.25 15.36 -9.18
N GLY A 305 -14.09 16.58 -9.73
CA GLY A 305 -15.17 17.30 -10.42
C GLY A 305 -16.20 17.90 -9.46
N GLU A 306 -17.32 18.38 -10.02
CA GLU A 306 -18.45 18.90 -9.25
C GLU A 306 -19.55 17.84 -9.19
N LEU A 307 -19.88 17.34 -7.99
CA LEU A 307 -21.00 16.41 -7.84
C LEU A 307 -22.31 17.20 -7.92
N ILE A 308 -23.16 16.85 -8.88
CA ILE A 308 -24.43 17.53 -9.12
C ILE A 308 -25.58 16.54 -9.20
N GLY A 309 -26.78 17.00 -8.79
CA GLY A 309 -28.03 16.32 -9.05
C GLY A 309 -28.57 16.69 -10.45
N PHE A 310 -29.17 15.73 -11.14
CA PHE A 310 -29.77 15.94 -12.46
C PHE A 310 -31.00 15.05 -12.65
N LEU A 311 -31.87 15.40 -13.60
CA LEU A 311 -33.02 14.59 -13.99
C LEU A 311 -32.86 14.07 -15.41
N PRO A 312 -32.68 12.76 -15.61
CA PRO A 312 -32.81 12.13 -16.93
C PRO A 312 -34.27 12.13 -17.38
N PRO A 313 -34.57 12.04 -18.70
CA PRO A 313 -35.91 11.93 -19.21
C PRO A 313 -36.68 10.74 -18.61
N GLY A 314 -37.92 10.96 -18.20
CA GLY A 314 -38.77 9.92 -17.65
C GLY A 314 -38.44 9.42 -16.25
N VAL A 315 -37.42 9.97 -15.60
CA VAL A 315 -37.05 9.67 -14.20
C VAL A 315 -37.72 10.70 -13.30
N THR A 316 -38.50 10.24 -12.35
CA THR A 316 -39.03 11.09 -11.25
C THR A 316 -38.09 11.04 -10.06
N PRO A 317 -37.95 12.12 -9.31
CA PRO A 317 -37.22 12.11 -8.05
C PRO A 317 -37.73 10.99 -7.14
N SER A 318 -36.85 10.42 -6.31
CA SER A 318 -37.26 9.45 -5.29
C SER A 318 -38.29 10.06 -4.32
N ALA A 319 -39.04 9.21 -3.59
CA ALA A 319 -40.02 9.68 -2.60
C ALA A 319 -39.45 10.65 -1.57
N ASP A 320 -38.14 10.54 -1.29
CA ASP A 320 -37.37 11.44 -0.40
C ASP A 320 -36.82 12.70 -1.12
N GLY A 321 -37.17 12.91 -2.41
CA GLY A 321 -36.71 14.03 -3.22
C GLY A 321 -35.26 13.90 -3.70
N GLU A 322 -34.62 12.73 -3.53
CA GLU A 322 -33.21 12.55 -3.92
C GLU A 322 -33.08 12.41 -5.44
N LEU A 323 -32.28 13.29 -6.06
CA LEU A 323 -31.99 13.26 -7.50
C LEU A 323 -30.86 12.28 -7.83
N PRO A 324 -30.90 11.65 -9.01
CA PRO A 324 -29.73 11.03 -9.61
C PRO A 324 -28.52 11.95 -9.59
N ARG A 325 -27.33 11.41 -9.29
CA ARG A 325 -26.10 12.19 -9.18
C ARG A 325 -25.10 11.80 -10.24
N ALA A 326 -24.42 12.82 -10.78
CA ALA A 326 -23.28 12.65 -11.68
C ALA A 326 -22.19 13.64 -11.35
N THR A 327 -20.96 13.34 -11.79
CA THR A 327 -19.85 14.29 -11.69
C THR A 327 -19.82 15.18 -12.93
N LEU A 328 -19.96 16.48 -12.75
CA LEU A 328 -19.86 17.48 -13.81
C LEU A 328 -18.41 17.91 -13.99
N MET A 329 -17.93 17.82 -15.21
CA MET A 329 -16.59 18.21 -15.66
C MET A 329 -16.69 19.31 -16.71
N PHE A 330 -15.71 20.21 -16.76
CA PHE A 330 -15.65 21.27 -17.76
C PHE A 330 -14.42 21.06 -18.63
N THR A 331 -14.62 20.91 -19.94
CA THR A 331 -13.55 20.56 -20.88
C THR A 331 -13.60 21.42 -22.13
N SER A 332 -12.43 21.57 -22.77
CA SER A 332 -12.32 22.19 -24.10
C SER A 332 -12.66 21.19 -25.21
N ASP A 333 -12.78 21.72 -26.43
CA ASP A 333 -12.66 20.93 -27.66
C ASP A 333 -11.34 20.16 -27.70
N GLY A 334 -11.36 18.97 -28.31
CA GLY A 334 -10.17 18.14 -28.51
C GLY A 334 -9.57 17.52 -27.25
N PHE A 335 -10.18 17.69 -26.07
CA PHE A 335 -9.70 17.08 -24.84
C PHE A 335 -9.72 15.55 -24.92
N PHE A 336 -10.84 14.97 -25.34
CA PHE A 336 -10.99 13.50 -25.39
C PHE A 336 -9.98 12.88 -26.35
N SER A 337 -9.81 13.45 -27.54
CA SER A 337 -8.80 12.97 -28.51
C SER A 337 -7.36 13.15 -28.01
N THR A 338 -7.05 14.25 -27.29
CA THR A 338 -5.75 14.48 -26.67
C THR A 338 -5.45 13.43 -25.60
N MET A 339 -6.45 13.10 -24.79
CA MET A 339 -6.35 12.06 -23.75
C MET A 339 -6.40 10.63 -24.32
N GLY A 340 -6.85 10.45 -25.56
CA GLY A 340 -7.08 9.12 -26.15
C GLY A 340 -8.34 8.45 -25.60
N ILE A 341 -9.30 9.23 -25.11
CA ILE A 341 -10.60 8.75 -24.67
C ILE A 341 -11.46 8.52 -25.90
N PRO A 342 -12.00 7.32 -26.13
CA PRO A 342 -12.76 7.04 -27.34
C PRO A 342 -14.11 7.77 -27.34
N LEU A 343 -14.47 8.36 -28.47
CA LEU A 343 -15.84 8.80 -28.75
C LEU A 343 -16.64 7.59 -29.19
N VAL A 344 -17.61 7.18 -28.36
CA VAL A 344 -18.42 5.96 -28.58
C VAL A 344 -19.58 6.25 -29.53
N ALA A 345 -20.22 7.41 -29.37
CA ALA A 345 -21.34 7.82 -30.22
C ALA A 345 -21.46 9.36 -30.28
N GLY A 346 -22.06 9.87 -31.35
CA GLY A 346 -22.30 11.29 -31.52
C GLY A 346 -21.06 12.11 -31.91
N ARG A 347 -20.90 13.31 -31.33
CA ARG A 347 -19.78 14.22 -31.59
C ARG A 347 -19.12 14.71 -30.30
N ASP A 348 -17.86 15.12 -30.42
CA ASP A 348 -17.11 15.83 -29.39
C ASP A 348 -17.66 17.27 -29.21
N LEU A 349 -17.32 17.88 -28.08
CA LEU A 349 -17.48 19.32 -27.88
C LEU A 349 -16.60 20.09 -28.86
N SER A 350 -17.09 21.25 -29.30
CA SER A 350 -16.42 22.07 -30.31
C SER A 350 -16.41 23.54 -29.90
N GLN A 351 -15.65 24.36 -30.60
CA GLN A 351 -15.65 25.82 -30.39
C GLN A 351 -16.99 26.48 -30.78
N GLN A 352 -17.87 25.75 -31.48
CA GLN A 352 -19.25 26.21 -31.76
C GLN A 352 -20.15 26.08 -30.52
N ASP A 353 -19.81 25.19 -29.56
CA ASP A 353 -20.50 25.03 -28.29
C ASP A 353 -20.05 26.15 -27.32
N ARG A 354 -20.41 27.41 -27.64
CA ARG A 354 -20.02 28.66 -26.98
C ARG A 354 -21.21 29.34 -26.33
N LEU A 355 -20.93 30.38 -25.57
CA LEU A 355 -22.00 31.19 -24.94
C LEU A 355 -22.99 31.72 -26.00
N GLY A 356 -24.28 31.55 -25.73
CA GLY A 356 -25.37 31.89 -26.65
C GLY A 356 -25.81 30.78 -27.59
N ALA A 357 -25.04 29.68 -27.69
CA ALA A 357 -25.50 28.44 -28.36
C ALA A 357 -26.24 27.53 -27.36
N PRO A 358 -27.10 26.60 -27.82
CA PRO A 358 -27.69 25.59 -26.95
C PRO A 358 -26.60 24.84 -26.18
N ILE A 359 -26.81 24.61 -24.89
CA ILE A 359 -25.79 23.96 -24.07
C ILE A 359 -25.68 22.48 -24.47
N ALA A 360 -24.47 22.13 -24.90
CA ALA A 360 -24.10 20.79 -25.32
C ALA A 360 -23.42 20.03 -24.18
N LEU A 361 -23.83 18.80 -23.97
CA LEU A 361 -23.23 17.89 -23.00
C LEU A 361 -22.71 16.64 -23.70
N VAL A 362 -21.56 16.17 -23.23
CA VAL A 362 -21.04 14.84 -23.52
C VAL A 362 -21.15 14.02 -22.24
N VAL A 363 -21.56 12.77 -22.33
CA VAL A 363 -21.68 11.87 -21.17
C VAL A 363 -20.77 10.67 -21.32
N ASN A 364 -20.40 10.02 -20.22
CA ASN A 364 -19.67 8.75 -20.30
C ASN A 364 -20.59 7.55 -20.44
N GLU A 365 -20.02 6.40 -20.82
CA GLU A 365 -20.79 5.15 -20.96
C GLU A 365 -21.50 4.73 -19.67
N ALA A 366 -20.87 4.91 -18.49
CA ALA A 366 -21.46 4.57 -17.20
C ALA A 366 -22.76 5.35 -16.94
N LEU A 367 -22.81 6.63 -17.31
CA LEU A 367 -24.03 7.43 -17.21
C LEU A 367 -25.06 6.97 -18.24
N ALA A 368 -24.64 6.78 -19.49
CA ALA A 368 -25.51 6.34 -20.58
C ALA A 368 -26.18 4.99 -20.22
N LYS A 369 -25.41 3.99 -19.85
CA LYS A 369 -25.91 2.66 -19.45
C LYS A 369 -26.83 2.70 -18.23
N LYS A 370 -26.59 3.58 -17.28
CA LYS A 370 -27.34 3.62 -16.03
C LYS A 370 -28.71 4.31 -16.16
N TYR A 371 -28.77 5.38 -16.96
CA TYR A 371 -29.93 6.28 -16.96
C TYR A 371 -30.66 6.37 -18.30
N PHE A 372 -30.08 5.84 -19.38
CA PHE A 372 -30.67 5.84 -20.70
C PHE A 372 -30.74 4.41 -21.23
N PRO A 373 -31.85 3.68 -20.96
CA PRO A 373 -32.01 2.29 -21.37
C PRO A 373 -32.09 2.11 -22.88
N ASP A 374 -32.46 3.15 -23.61
CA ASP A 374 -32.47 3.14 -25.08
C ASP A 374 -31.01 3.32 -25.61
N PRO A 375 -30.59 2.60 -26.67
CA PRO A 375 -29.18 2.53 -27.06
C PRO A 375 -28.52 3.87 -27.42
N THR A 376 -29.30 4.95 -27.59
CA THR A 376 -28.72 6.23 -28.00
C THR A 376 -29.24 7.38 -27.15
N PRO A 377 -28.49 7.82 -26.12
CA PRO A 377 -28.84 9.02 -25.35
C PRO A 377 -28.69 10.33 -26.15
N ILE A 378 -28.13 10.25 -27.36
CA ILE A 378 -27.86 11.43 -28.21
C ILE A 378 -29.18 12.07 -28.64
N GLY A 379 -29.23 13.40 -28.50
CA GLY A 379 -30.43 14.20 -28.79
C GLY A 379 -31.41 14.26 -27.62
N GLN A 380 -31.24 13.41 -26.59
CA GLN A 380 -32.03 13.52 -25.36
C GLN A 380 -31.51 14.66 -24.49
N THR A 381 -32.33 15.14 -23.57
CA THR A 381 -31.99 16.27 -22.69
C THR A 381 -31.87 15.82 -21.25
N ILE A 382 -30.88 16.39 -20.57
CA ILE A 382 -30.73 16.31 -19.10
C ILE A 382 -31.22 17.63 -18.52
N THR A 383 -31.99 17.54 -17.44
CA THR A 383 -32.48 18.74 -16.73
C THR A 383 -31.68 18.98 -15.44
N PHE A 384 -31.25 20.21 -15.24
CA PHE A 384 -30.64 20.70 -14.02
C PHE A 384 -31.52 21.77 -13.40
N GLY A 385 -31.94 21.55 -12.14
CA GLY A 385 -33.01 22.37 -11.55
C GLY A 385 -34.33 22.21 -12.29
N ASP A 386 -35.21 23.20 -12.22
CA ASP A 386 -36.58 23.06 -12.73
C ASP A 386 -36.74 23.44 -14.20
N THR A 387 -35.79 24.17 -14.81
CA THR A 387 -36.00 24.80 -16.13
C THR A 387 -34.86 24.65 -17.13
N ASN A 388 -33.69 24.16 -16.74
CA ASN A 388 -32.54 24.14 -17.62
C ASN A 388 -32.38 22.78 -18.31
N HIS A 389 -32.71 22.74 -19.60
CA HIS A 389 -32.60 21.55 -20.46
C HIS A 389 -31.34 21.60 -21.29
N PHE A 390 -30.48 20.58 -21.19
CA PHE A 390 -29.20 20.49 -21.88
C PHE A 390 -29.16 19.25 -22.75
N ALA A 391 -28.80 19.42 -24.02
CA ALA A 391 -28.80 18.33 -24.98
C ALA A 391 -27.54 17.47 -24.90
N ILE A 392 -27.68 16.16 -24.88
CA ILE A 392 -26.57 15.21 -25.03
C ILE A 392 -26.19 15.13 -26.52
N VAL A 393 -24.94 15.52 -26.84
CA VAL A 393 -24.41 15.54 -28.21
C VAL A 393 -23.43 14.42 -28.47
N GLY A 394 -22.89 13.79 -27.43
CA GLY A 394 -21.94 12.69 -27.55
C GLY A 394 -21.84 11.79 -26.34
N VAL A 395 -21.34 10.58 -26.58
CA VAL A 395 -21.01 9.60 -25.54
C VAL A 395 -19.54 9.24 -25.69
N VAL A 396 -18.80 9.29 -24.60
CA VAL A 396 -17.38 8.93 -24.53
C VAL A 396 -17.15 7.74 -23.62
N GLY A 397 -16.00 7.07 -23.81
CA GLY A 397 -15.58 5.97 -22.95
C GLY A 397 -15.45 6.37 -21.50
N ASP A 398 -15.50 5.39 -20.62
CA ASP A 398 -15.34 5.57 -19.19
C ASP A 398 -13.90 5.85 -18.82
N VAL A 399 -13.70 6.77 -17.86
CA VAL A 399 -12.38 7.14 -17.32
C VAL A 399 -12.38 6.93 -15.82
N ARG A 400 -11.30 6.36 -15.28
CA ARG A 400 -11.09 6.27 -13.81
C ARG A 400 -10.57 7.59 -13.27
N GLN A 401 -11.25 8.17 -12.29
CA GLN A 401 -10.98 9.54 -11.82
C GLN A 401 -10.34 9.61 -10.44
N GLY A 402 -10.95 9.01 -9.42
CA GLY A 402 -10.52 9.16 -8.03
C GLY A 402 -9.33 8.27 -7.70
N ALA A 403 -9.46 6.99 -7.90
CA ALA A 403 -8.40 6.02 -7.72
C ALA A 403 -8.42 4.97 -8.84
N VAL A 404 -7.28 4.33 -9.08
CA VAL A 404 -7.12 3.33 -10.14
C VAL A 404 -8.00 2.11 -9.90
N ASP A 405 -8.28 1.79 -8.64
CA ASP A 405 -9.12 0.67 -8.21
C ASP A 405 -10.62 0.98 -8.14
N GLU A 406 -11.01 2.25 -8.28
CA GLU A 406 -12.42 2.64 -8.28
C GLU A 406 -13.08 2.37 -9.64
N ALA A 407 -14.31 1.87 -9.61
CA ALA A 407 -15.10 1.72 -10.83
C ALA A 407 -15.47 3.10 -11.43
N PRO A 408 -15.61 3.21 -12.76
CA PRO A 408 -16.10 4.43 -13.38
C PRO A 408 -17.48 4.82 -12.85
N VAL A 409 -17.66 6.11 -12.57
CA VAL A 409 -18.91 6.69 -12.10
C VAL A 409 -19.60 7.51 -13.20
N PRO A 410 -20.92 7.74 -13.12
CA PRO A 410 -21.64 8.60 -14.06
C PRO A 410 -21.02 9.99 -14.16
N ARG A 411 -20.70 10.45 -15.39
CA ARG A 411 -20.08 11.76 -15.65
C ARG A 411 -20.75 12.49 -16.79
N ILE A 412 -20.75 13.81 -16.63
CA ILE A 412 -21.24 14.78 -17.59
C ILE A 412 -20.09 15.75 -17.88
N TYR A 413 -19.82 15.96 -19.15
CA TYR A 413 -18.81 16.91 -19.61
C TYR A 413 -19.51 18.08 -20.32
N ALA A 414 -19.28 19.28 -19.83
CA ALA A 414 -19.81 20.52 -20.41
C ALA A 414 -18.67 21.33 -21.07
N SER A 415 -19.02 22.12 -22.09
CA SER A 415 -18.05 22.96 -22.76
C SER A 415 -17.54 24.09 -21.84
N ALA A 416 -16.22 24.19 -21.68
CA ALA A 416 -15.58 25.30 -20.98
C ALA A 416 -15.80 26.65 -21.68
N TYR A 417 -16.21 26.65 -22.95
CA TYR A 417 -16.59 27.86 -23.68
C TYR A 417 -18.02 28.33 -23.36
N GLN A 418 -18.87 27.45 -22.85
CA GLN A 418 -20.22 27.78 -22.38
C GLN A 418 -20.23 28.11 -20.89
N ILE A 419 -19.62 27.24 -20.08
CA ILE A 419 -19.56 27.37 -18.63
C ILE A 419 -18.10 27.41 -18.20
N PHE A 420 -17.56 28.62 -18.02
CA PHE A 420 -16.16 28.80 -17.72
C PHE A 420 -15.83 28.56 -16.24
N ARG A 421 -14.65 28.00 -16.00
CA ARG A 421 -14.05 27.81 -14.67
C ARG A 421 -12.59 28.26 -14.70
N VAL A 422 -12.18 29.03 -13.70
CA VAL A 422 -10.85 29.67 -13.65
C VAL A 422 -9.69 28.68 -13.54
N LYS A 423 -9.90 27.51 -12.92
CA LYS A 423 -8.90 26.44 -12.82
C LYS A 423 -8.81 25.69 -14.15
N VAL A 424 -7.61 25.57 -14.67
CA VAL A 424 -7.30 24.94 -15.97
C VAL A 424 -6.20 23.91 -15.78
N ASN A 425 -6.44 22.70 -16.20
CA ASN A 425 -5.43 21.68 -16.42
C ASN A 425 -5.33 21.49 -17.94
N LEU A 426 -4.33 22.08 -18.53
CA LEU A 426 -4.03 21.96 -19.95
C LEU A 426 -3.25 20.69 -20.18
N VAL A 427 -3.71 19.83 -21.09
CA VAL A 427 -3.02 18.60 -21.50
C VAL A 427 -2.55 18.75 -22.94
N ALA A 428 -1.32 18.37 -23.20
CA ALA A 428 -0.76 18.32 -24.55
C ALA A 428 -0.20 16.91 -24.83
N ARG A 429 -0.51 16.38 -26.00
CA ARG A 429 0.12 15.18 -26.55
C ARG A 429 1.34 15.60 -27.36
N THR A 430 2.50 15.00 -27.10
CA THR A 430 3.79 15.39 -27.65
C THR A 430 4.39 14.31 -28.55
N GLN A 431 5.24 14.74 -29.48
CA GLN A 431 6.15 13.86 -30.20
C GLN A 431 7.49 13.82 -29.45
N GLY A 432 7.87 12.72 -28.87
CA GLY A 432 9.11 12.59 -28.10
C GLY A 432 8.89 12.73 -26.59
N ASP A 433 9.96 13.12 -25.86
CA ASP A 433 9.95 13.18 -24.41
C ASP A 433 9.04 14.29 -23.86
N PRO A 434 7.96 13.93 -23.13
CA PRO A 434 7.01 14.91 -22.61
C PRO A 434 7.64 15.89 -21.62
N GLN A 435 8.61 15.44 -20.81
CA GLN A 435 9.25 16.26 -19.78
C GLN A 435 9.96 17.48 -20.40
N SER A 436 10.61 17.29 -21.54
CA SER A 436 11.31 18.35 -22.28
C SER A 436 10.37 19.41 -22.86
N MET A 437 9.09 19.09 -23.02
CA MET A 437 8.08 19.98 -23.59
C MET A 437 7.43 20.90 -22.56
N ILE A 438 7.54 20.61 -21.26
CA ILE A 438 6.88 21.38 -20.20
C ILE A 438 7.18 22.87 -20.33
N LYS A 439 8.47 23.22 -20.37
CA LYS A 439 8.89 24.64 -20.44
C LYS A 439 8.37 25.34 -21.70
N ARG A 440 8.39 24.68 -22.84
CA ARG A 440 7.89 25.25 -24.11
C ARG A 440 6.39 25.52 -24.06
N ILE A 441 5.62 24.64 -23.40
CA ILE A 441 4.19 24.81 -23.22
C ILE A 441 3.92 25.95 -22.22
N GLU A 442 4.65 26.02 -21.10
CA GLU A 442 4.56 27.14 -20.18
C GLU A 442 4.88 28.49 -20.85
N ASP A 443 5.93 28.54 -21.67
CA ASP A 443 6.32 29.74 -22.41
C ASP A 443 5.25 30.16 -23.41
N ALA A 444 4.59 29.21 -24.08
CA ALA A 444 3.46 29.48 -24.96
C ALA A 444 2.25 30.07 -24.22
N VAL A 445 1.97 29.58 -23.01
CA VAL A 445 0.92 30.14 -22.15
C VAL A 445 1.31 31.53 -21.65
N ARG A 446 2.57 31.76 -21.23
CA ARG A 446 3.08 33.07 -20.81
C ARG A 446 3.12 34.08 -21.95
N ALA A 447 3.22 33.65 -23.20
CA ALA A 447 3.14 34.54 -24.35
C ALA A 447 1.75 35.22 -24.48
N VAL A 448 0.70 34.62 -23.90
CA VAL A 448 -0.64 35.21 -23.83
C VAL A 448 -0.82 36.05 -22.55
N ASP A 449 -0.40 35.53 -21.40
CA ASP A 449 -0.41 36.23 -20.13
C ASP A 449 0.97 36.14 -19.46
N PRO A 450 1.85 37.13 -19.59
CA PRO A 450 3.21 37.12 -19.05
C PRO A 450 3.28 36.95 -17.54
N GLN A 451 2.22 37.27 -16.80
CA GLN A 451 2.14 37.13 -15.33
C GLN A 451 1.45 35.82 -14.90
N GLN A 452 1.19 34.89 -15.85
CA GLN A 452 0.57 33.64 -15.52
C GLN A 452 1.49 32.78 -14.62
N THR A 453 0.96 32.42 -13.45
CA THR A 453 1.61 31.49 -12.53
C THR A 453 1.09 30.09 -12.74
N PHE A 454 1.99 29.11 -12.64
CA PHE A 454 1.66 27.70 -12.73
C PHE A 454 1.65 27.07 -11.34
N THR A 455 0.67 26.22 -11.08
CA THR A 455 0.55 25.48 -9.82
C THR A 455 1.21 24.10 -9.88
N GLY A 456 1.58 23.65 -11.08
CA GLY A 456 2.30 22.41 -11.32
C GLY A 456 2.38 22.08 -12.80
N ALA A 457 3.40 21.31 -13.15
CA ALA A 457 3.56 20.70 -14.47
C ALA A 457 4.15 19.30 -14.28
N PHE A 458 3.58 18.31 -14.95
CA PHE A 458 3.96 16.90 -14.82
C PHE A 458 3.54 16.09 -16.04
N THR A 459 4.13 14.91 -16.20
CA THR A 459 3.65 13.96 -17.21
C THR A 459 2.44 13.18 -16.69
N LEU A 460 1.59 12.67 -17.56
CA LEU A 460 0.48 11.82 -17.12
C LEU A 460 0.98 10.48 -16.54
N ASP A 461 2.16 10.01 -16.96
CA ASP A 461 2.83 8.88 -16.33
C ASP A 461 3.15 9.15 -14.84
N ASP A 462 3.65 10.36 -14.52
CA ASP A 462 3.90 10.76 -13.13
C ASP A 462 2.60 10.77 -12.33
N ALA A 463 1.52 11.32 -12.89
CA ALA A 463 0.23 11.36 -12.22
C ALA A 463 -0.33 9.95 -11.91
N VAL A 464 -0.22 9.02 -12.86
CA VAL A 464 -0.60 7.61 -12.65
C VAL A 464 0.35 6.95 -11.66
N GLY A 465 1.66 7.20 -11.80
CA GLY A 465 2.69 6.71 -10.88
C GLY A 465 2.40 7.11 -9.43
N GLU A 466 2.00 8.37 -9.20
CA GLU A 466 1.57 8.85 -7.87
C GLU A 466 0.29 8.15 -7.39
N ALA A 467 -0.68 7.93 -8.26
CA ALA A 467 -1.93 7.26 -7.90
C ALA A 467 -1.72 5.79 -7.45
N VAL A 468 -0.73 5.09 -8.03
CA VAL A 468 -0.42 3.69 -7.67
C VAL A 468 0.74 3.56 -6.68
N ALA A 469 1.35 4.65 -6.24
CA ALA A 469 2.59 4.58 -5.47
C ALA A 469 2.38 4.03 -4.05
N ARG A 470 1.22 4.23 -3.42
CA ARG A 470 0.89 3.59 -2.14
C ARG A 470 0.80 2.06 -2.26
N PRO A 471 0.03 1.46 -3.18
CA PRO A 471 0.07 0.04 -3.46
C PRO A 471 1.46 -0.49 -3.79
N ARG A 472 2.26 0.27 -4.59
CA ARG A 472 3.64 -0.07 -4.90
C ARG A 472 4.52 -0.14 -3.65
N LEU A 473 4.46 0.87 -2.79
CA LEU A 473 5.22 0.91 -1.54
C LEU A 473 4.90 -0.29 -0.65
N LEU A 474 3.61 -0.62 -0.51
CA LEU A 474 3.16 -1.78 0.25
C LEU A 474 3.69 -3.10 -0.33
N ALA A 475 3.60 -3.27 -1.64
CA ALA A 475 4.09 -4.47 -2.31
C ALA A 475 5.61 -4.64 -2.11
N VAL A 476 6.39 -3.55 -2.22
CA VAL A 476 7.84 -3.55 -2.01
C VAL A 476 8.19 -3.86 -0.56
N LEU A 477 7.54 -3.20 0.42
CA LEU A 477 7.84 -3.42 1.83
C LEU A 477 7.44 -4.82 2.30
N LEU A 478 6.24 -5.29 1.93
CA LEU A 478 5.82 -6.64 2.26
C LEU A 478 6.67 -7.69 1.54
N GLY A 479 7.08 -7.43 0.30
CA GLY A 479 8.02 -8.27 -0.45
C GLY A 479 9.37 -8.39 0.27
N LEU A 480 9.91 -7.26 0.77
CA LEU A 480 11.13 -7.23 1.57
C LEU A 480 10.97 -8.05 2.86
N PHE A 481 9.88 -7.82 3.62
CA PHE A 481 9.61 -8.56 4.84
C PHE A 481 9.37 -10.05 4.60
N GLY A 482 8.66 -10.41 3.52
CA GLY A 482 8.47 -11.80 3.09
C GLY A 482 9.80 -12.48 2.76
N THR A 483 10.69 -11.80 2.03
CA THR A 483 12.03 -12.29 1.72
C THR A 483 12.88 -12.46 2.99
N MET A 484 12.84 -11.48 3.90
CA MET A 484 13.52 -11.59 5.19
C MET A 484 12.99 -12.78 6.00
N GLY A 485 11.66 -12.94 6.08
CA GLY A 485 11.03 -14.08 6.76
C GLY A 485 11.46 -15.42 6.16
N LEU A 486 11.54 -15.50 4.83
CA LEU A 486 11.98 -16.69 4.13
C LEU A 486 13.46 -17.02 4.39
N VAL A 487 14.35 -16.03 4.37
CA VAL A 487 15.78 -16.19 4.68
C VAL A 487 15.97 -16.60 6.15
N LEU A 488 15.29 -15.92 7.07
CA LEU A 488 15.35 -16.25 8.50
C LEU A 488 14.83 -17.66 8.75
N GLY A 489 13.70 -18.06 8.14
CA GLY A 489 13.15 -19.41 8.24
C GLY A 489 14.11 -20.49 7.70
N ALA A 490 14.80 -20.20 6.60
CA ALA A 490 15.84 -21.08 6.07
C ALA A 490 17.00 -21.24 7.05
N LEU A 491 17.44 -20.12 7.69
CA LEU A 491 18.50 -20.14 8.70
C LEU A 491 18.10 -20.94 9.95
N GLY A 492 16.84 -20.82 10.38
CA GLY A 492 16.30 -21.59 11.52
C GLY A 492 16.31 -23.09 11.24
N ILE A 493 15.79 -23.49 10.09
CA ILE A 493 15.81 -24.91 9.67
C ILE A 493 17.27 -25.41 9.59
N TYR A 494 18.14 -24.66 8.92
CA TYR A 494 19.56 -24.99 8.81
C TYR A 494 20.22 -25.17 10.18
N GLY A 495 20.03 -24.18 11.09
CA GLY A 495 20.63 -24.18 12.44
C GLY A 495 20.21 -25.39 13.26
N VAL A 496 18.91 -25.74 13.24
CA VAL A 496 18.40 -26.92 13.96
C VAL A 496 18.93 -28.23 13.37
N LEU A 497 18.96 -28.34 12.05
CA LEU A 497 19.45 -29.56 11.41
C LEU A 497 20.97 -29.72 11.54
N ALA A 498 21.73 -28.64 11.43
CA ALA A 498 23.19 -28.67 11.63
C ALA A 498 23.53 -29.15 13.04
N TYR A 499 22.81 -28.63 14.06
CA TYR A 499 22.97 -29.08 15.44
C TYR A 499 22.57 -30.55 15.62
N LEU A 500 21.45 -30.98 15.05
CA LEU A 500 21.03 -32.41 15.13
C LEU A 500 22.07 -33.36 14.51
N VAL A 501 22.68 -32.94 13.40
CA VAL A 501 23.78 -33.69 12.78
C VAL A 501 24.96 -33.82 13.75
N THR A 502 25.40 -32.69 14.33
CA THR A 502 26.52 -32.68 15.29
C THR A 502 26.23 -33.56 16.51
N GLN A 503 25.01 -33.52 17.06
CA GLN A 503 24.62 -34.32 18.21
C GLN A 503 24.55 -35.82 17.90
N ARG A 504 24.25 -36.22 16.65
CA ARG A 504 24.11 -37.61 16.20
C ARG A 504 25.30 -38.08 15.35
N THR A 505 26.43 -37.37 15.38
CA THR A 505 27.61 -37.72 14.56
C THR A 505 28.07 -39.15 14.82
N ARG A 506 28.07 -39.61 16.09
CA ARG A 506 28.41 -40.98 16.47
C ARG A 506 27.42 -42.02 15.90
N GLU A 507 26.10 -41.77 16.01
CA GLU A 507 25.05 -42.62 15.45
C GLU A 507 25.17 -42.73 13.93
N ILE A 508 25.40 -41.59 13.27
CA ILE A 508 25.61 -41.51 11.82
C ILE A 508 26.90 -42.26 11.42
N GLY A 509 27.99 -42.04 12.17
CA GLY A 509 29.28 -42.73 11.93
C GLY A 509 29.16 -44.24 12.05
N VAL A 510 28.46 -44.76 13.08
CA VAL A 510 28.19 -46.21 13.23
C VAL A 510 27.38 -46.75 12.04
N ARG A 511 26.33 -46.03 11.61
CA ARG A 511 25.54 -46.48 10.45
C ARG A 511 26.34 -46.51 9.16
N VAL A 512 27.20 -45.51 8.93
CA VAL A 512 28.09 -45.44 7.77
C VAL A 512 29.12 -46.55 7.83
N ALA A 513 29.71 -46.85 9.02
CA ALA A 513 30.62 -47.95 9.22
C ALA A 513 29.95 -49.32 8.98
N LEU A 514 28.65 -49.45 9.26
CA LEU A 514 27.82 -50.65 8.96
C LEU A 514 27.32 -50.71 7.51
N GLY A 515 27.79 -49.81 6.62
CA GLY A 515 27.47 -49.83 5.19
C GLY A 515 26.22 -49.08 4.76
N ALA A 516 25.68 -48.15 5.59
CA ALA A 516 24.57 -47.32 5.20
C ALA A 516 24.93 -46.41 4.00
N ARG A 517 24.11 -46.42 2.96
CA ARG A 517 24.31 -45.58 1.77
C ARG A 517 24.20 -44.09 2.13
N PRO A 518 25.07 -43.22 1.59
CA PRO A 518 24.99 -41.76 1.82
C PRO A 518 23.61 -41.16 1.52
N SER A 519 22.89 -41.68 0.53
CA SER A 519 21.54 -41.27 0.18
C SER A 519 20.50 -41.55 1.29
N SER A 520 20.69 -42.62 2.05
CA SER A 520 19.79 -42.96 3.18
C SER A 520 19.96 -41.96 4.34
N VAL A 521 21.21 -41.60 4.67
CA VAL A 521 21.51 -40.58 5.69
C VAL A 521 20.97 -39.22 5.26
N LEU A 522 21.20 -38.83 4.00
CA LEU A 522 20.71 -37.58 3.41
C LEU A 522 19.18 -37.53 3.44
N GLY A 523 18.50 -38.60 2.98
CA GLY A 523 17.03 -38.70 2.97
C GLY A 523 16.42 -38.61 4.38
N MET A 524 17.08 -39.18 5.40
CA MET A 524 16.62 -39.10 6.79
C MET A 524 16.68 -37.67 7.34
N ILE A 525 17.76 -36.92 7.08
CA ILE A 525 17.93 -35.57 7.58
C ILE A 525 17.02 -34.57 6.84
N VAL A 526 17.02 -34.63 5.50
CA VAL A 526 16.15 -33.77 4.66
C VAL A 526 14.67 -34.07 4.93
N GLY A 527 14.30 -35.35 5.06
CA GLY A 527 12.92 -35.75 5.39
C GLY A 527 12.45 -35.22 6.74
N ARG A 528 13.35 -35.11 7.73
CA ARG A 528 13.01 -34.48 9.02
C ARG A 528 12.78 -32.96 8.86
N GLY A 529 13.66 -32.27 8.13
CA GLY A 529 13.50 -30.85 7.83
C GLY A 529 12.19 -30.55 7.11
N LEU A 530 11.87 -31.38 6.08
CA LEU A 530 10.62 -31.23 5.32
C LEU A 530 9.36 -31.52 6.15
N ARG A 531 9.40 -32.43 7.11
CA ARG A 531 8.26 -32.69 8.03
C ARG A 531 8.00 -31.47 8.91
N LEU A 532 9.05 -30.87 9.50
CA LEU A 532 8.93 -29.68 10.34
C LEU A 532 8.43 -28.49 9.50
N ALA A 533 9.01 -28.29 8.32
CA ALA A 533 8.56 -27.26 7.39
C ALA A 533 7.11 -27.48 6.93
N GLY A 534 6.75 -28.72 6.59
CA GLY A 534 5.38 -29.07 6.18
C GLY A 534 4.34 -28.78 7.26
N LEU A 535 4.65 -29.12 8.52
CA LEU A 535 3.79 -28.79 9.65
C LEU A 535 3.66 -27.26 9.82
N GLY A 536 4.78 -26.54 9.72
CA GLY A 536 4.80 -25.07 9.76
C GLY A 536 4.00 -24.44 8.61
N VAL A 537 4.12 -25.00 7.41
CA VAL A 537 3.34 -24.53 6.22
C VAL A 537 1.85 -24.74 6.46
N VAL A 538 1.41 -25.90 6.96
CA VAL A 538 -0.02 -26.14 7.24
C VAL A 538 -0.56 -25.15 8.27
N ILE A 539 0.14 -24.97 9.39
CA ILE A 539 -0.25 -24.02 10.44
C ILE A 539 -0.22 -22.59 9.89
N GLY A 540 0.80 -22.23 9.13
CA GLY A 540 0.96 -20.93 8.51
C GLY A 540 -0.14 -20.59 7.49
N ILE A 541 -0.57 -21.58 6.68
CA ILE A 541 -1.70 -21.43 5.76
C ILE A 541 -2.98 -21.14 6.52
N VAL A 542 -3.28 -21.90 7.59
CA VAL A 542 -4.48 -21.67 8.42
C VAL A 542 -4.44 -20.27 9.06
N ALA A 543 -3.30 -19.87 9.59
CA ALA A 543 -3.12 -18.52 10.14
C ALA A 543 -3.24 -17.43 9.05
N ALA A 544 -2.66 -17.64 7.87
CA ALA A 544 -2.76 -16.72 6.76
C ALA A 544 -4.20 -16.55 6.28
N LEU A 545 -4.99 -17.63 6.17
CA LEU A 545 -6.42 -17.56 5.80
C LEU A 545 -7.24 -16.70 6.77
N ALA A 546 -6.88 -16.68 8.04
CA ALA A 546 -7.53 -15.82 9.04
C ALA A 546 -7.05 -14.35 8.92
N LEU A 547 -5.74 -14.13 8.84
CA LEU A 547 -5.13 -12.81 8.89
C LEU A 547 -5.27 -12.03 7.57
N THR A 548 -5.26 -12.69 6.42
CA THR A 548 -5.42 -12.02 5.12
C THR A 548 -6.79 -11.36 4.93
N ARG A 549 -7.79 -11.74 5.72
CA ARG A 549 -9.09 -11.05 5.76
C ARG A 549 -8.96 -9.57 6.15
N VAL A 550 -7.99 -9.24 7.00
CA VAL A 550 -7.69 -7.84 7.37
C VAL A 550 -7.17 -7.05 6.17
N MET A 551 -6.60 -7.73 5.18
CA MET A 551 -6.07 -7.10 3.96
C MET A 551 -7.15 -6.83 2.89
N GLN A 552 -8.40 -7.27 3.06
CA GLN A 552 -9.45 -7.11 2.05
C GLN A 552 -9.59 -5.67 1.53
N GLY A 553 -9.51 -4.68 2.43
CA GLY A 553 -9.60 -3.26 2.08
C GLY A 553 -8.36 -2.67 1.39
N VAL A 554 -7.30 -3.48 1.18
CA VAL A 554 -6.03 -3.04 0.58
C VAL A 554 -5.72 -3.81 -0.71
N LEU A 555 -6.41 -4.94 -0.95
CA LEU A 555 -6.22 -5.79 -2.12
C LEU A 555 -7.15 -5.37 -3.26
N TYR A 556 -6.62 -5.29 -4.48
CA TYR A 556 -7.37 -5.05 -5.70
C TYR A 556 -7.36 -6.26 -6.62
N GLY A 557 -8.55 -6.68 -7.07
CA GLY A 557 -8.71 -7.75 -8.06
C GLY A 557 -8.19 -9.14 -7.63
N VAL A 558 -7.80 -9.30 -6.36
CA VAL A 558 -7.31 -10.56 -5.79
C VAL A 558 -8.10 -10.87 -4.52
N THR A 559 -8.59 -12.09 -4.40
CA THR A 559 -9.25 -12.52 -3.17
C THR A 559 -8.21 -12.78 -2.07
N PRO A 560 -8.52 -12.52 -0.79
CA PRO A 560 -7.62 -12.84 0.33
C PRO A 560 -7.25 -14.32 0.42
N THR A 561 -8.02 -15.18 -0.23
CA THR A 561 -7.85 -16.64 -0.26
C THR A 561 -7.39 -17.15 -1.62
N ASP A 562 -6.65 -16.35 -2.40
CA ASP A 562 -6.21 -16.68 -3.75
C ASP A 562 -5.40 -17.98 -3.80
N PRO A 563 -5.92 -19.08 -4.38
CA PRO A 563 -5.30 -20.41 -4.28
C PRO A 563 -3.90 -20.46 -4.90
N LEU A 564 -3.68 -19.69 -5.98
CA LEU A 564 -2.42 -19.70 -6.71
C LEU A 564 -1.29 -19.08 -5.86
N THR A 565 -1.59 -18.05 -5.08
CA THR A 565 -0.63 -17.47 -4.13
C THR A 565 -0.31 -18.45 -3.01
N PHE A 566 -1.32 -19.08 -2.41
CA PHE A 566 -1.11 -20.04 -1.31
C PHE A 566 -0.31 -21.27 -1.74
N VAL A 567 -0.64 -21.87 -2.88
CA VAL A 567 0.10 -23.01 -3.43
C VAL A 567 1.53 -22.61 -3.81
N GLY A 568 1.71 -21.49 -4.49
CA GLY A 568 3.02 -20.99 -4.88
C GLY A 568 3.94 -20.75 -3.68
N VAL A 569 3.40 -20.15 -2.60
CA VAL A 569 4.14 -19.92 -1.35
C VAL A 569 4.48 -21.24 -0.65
N ALA A 570 3.55 -22.18 -0.58
CA ALA A 570 3.80 -23.49 0.02
C ALA A 570 4.94 -24.22 -0.71
N VAL A 571 4.90 -24.26 -2.04
CA VAL A 571 5.95 -24.87 -2.87
C VAL A 571 7.29 -24.16 -2.68
N ALA A 572 7.31 -22.82 -2.71
CA ALA A 572 8.54 -22.05 -2.53
C ALA A 572 9.19 -22.31 -1.16
N LEU A 573 8.39 -22.29 -0.08
CA LEU A 573 8.89 -22.55 1.27
C LEU A 573 9.39 -23.98 1.47
N LEU A 574 8.70 -24.98 0.91
CA LEU A 574 9.17 -26.36 0.95
C LEU A 574 10.47 -26.55 0.15
N ALA A 575 10.61 -25.88 -0.99
CA ALA A 575 11.84 -25.89 -1.78
C ALA A 575 13.01 -25.24 -1.01
N VAL A 576 12.78 -24.10 -0.35
CA VAL A 576 13.76 -23.44 0.51
C VAL A 576 14.13 -24.31 1.71
N ALA A 577 13.15 -24.96 2.34
CA ALA A 577 13.40 -25.91 3.44
C ALA A 577 14.23 -27.13 3.00
N ALA A 578 13.96 -27.67 1.81
CA ALA A 578 14.76 -28.73 1.22
C ALA A 578 16.20 -28.28 0.99
N GLY A 579 16.41 -27.10 0.38
CA GLY A 579 17.74 -26.51 0.15
C GLY A 579 18.51 -26.24 1.46
N ALA A 580 17.85 -25.63 2.46
CA ALA A 580 18.43 -25.36 3.77
C ALA A 580 18.81 -26.67 4.51
N SER A 581 18.03 -27.72 4.31
CA SER A 581 18.28 -29.06 4.89
C SER A 581 19.39 -29.83 4.19
N TRP A 582 19.60 -29.55 2.91
CA TRP A 582 20.59 -30.27 2.07
C TRP A 582 22.03 -30.07 2.55
N ILE A 583 22.40 -28.80 2.89
CA ILE A 583 23.78 -28.47 3.27
C ILE A 583 24.25 -29.26 4.52
N PRO A 584 23.52 -29.26 5.67
CA PRO A 584 23.93 -30.03 6.83
C PRO A 584 23.85 -31.55 6.57
N ALA A 585 22.88 -32.01 5.76
CA ALA A 585 22.76 -33.40 5.39
C ALA A 585 23.96 -33.92 4.55
N TRP A 586 24.38 -33.10 3.58
CA TRP A 586 25.57 -33.42 2.77
C TRP A 586 26.86 -33.42 3.59
N ARG A 587 27.01 -32.49 4.55
CA ARG A 587 28.14 -32.51 5.48
C ARG A 587 28.15 -33.77 6.34
N ALA A 588 26.99 -34.25 6.77
CA ALA A 588 26.85 -35.49 7.54
C ALA A 588 27.30 -36.75 6.78
N THR A 589 27.14 -36.77 5.45
CA THR A 589 27.59 -37.94 4.62
C THR A 589 29.12 -38.00 4.46
N LYS A 590 29.84 -36.94 4.77
CA LYS A 590 31.32 -36.86 4.66
C LYS A 590 32.03 -37.06 6.01
N VAL A 591 31.33 -37.42 7.06
CA VAL A 591 31.92 -37.70 8.38
C VAL A 591 32.75 -39.01 8.29
N ASP A 592 34.03 -38.91 8.65
CA ASP A 592 34.90 -40.07 8.74
C ASP A 592 34.47 -40.96 9.95
N PRO A 593 34.12 -42.24 9.69
CA PRO A 593 33.70 -43.17 10.74
C PRO A 593 34.76 -43.36 11.84
N LEU A 594 36.04 -43.30 11.51
CA LEU A 594 37.13 -43.45 12.50
C LEU A 594 37.23 -42.27 13.45
N VAL A 595 37.00 -41.04 12.93
CA VAL A 595 36.98 -39.83 13.75
C VAL A 595 35.72 -39.80 14.61
N ALA A 596 34.55 -40.23 14.08
CA ALA A 596 33.29 -40.27 14.81
C ALA A 596 33.29 -41.28 15.98
N LEU A 597 34.06 -42.33 15.90
CA LEU A 597 34.20 -43.36 16.98
C LEU A 597 35.24 -42.99 18.01
N ARG A 598 36.19 -42.06 17.70
CA ARG A 598 37.26 -41.59 18.62
C ARG A 598 36.88 -40.30 19.37
N ALA A 599 35.80 -39.64 18.98
CA ALA A 599 35.32 -38.44 19.68
C ALA A 599 34.64 -38.86 20.99
N GLU A 600 35.38 -38.83 22.13
CA GLU A 600 34.87 -38.91 23.50
C GLU A 600 34.22 -37.59 23.97
#